data_25a0602ce3057bbf0757bfa1c27f742e
#
_entry.id   25a0602ce3057bbf0757bfa1c27f742e
#
_cell.length_a   1.000
_cell.length_b   1.000
_cell.length_c   1.000
_cell.angle_alpha   90.00
_cell.angle_beta   90.00
_cell.angle_gamma   90.00
#
_symmetry.space_group_name_H-M   'P 1'
#
loop_
_entity.id
_entity.type
_entity.pdbx_description
1 polymer ?
#
loop_
_entity_poly.entity_id
_entity_poly.type
_entity_poly.pdbx_seq_one_letter_code
_entity_poly.pdbx_strand_id
1 'polypeptide(L)'
;MAFPIQRLRRLRQHEAFRRMVRETNLAPSDFIYPLFVVEGRDRREEIASMPGQFRLSVDLLVKEASEVAALGIPAIILFGIPDRKDERGSSGFDPNGIVQRAVKAVKDQVPGLMVVTDICIDEYTDHGHCGIVKDGRILNDETLDCLRAMARTHAQSGADMVAPSDMMDGRVAAIRAELDQAGFPELPIMAYAAKFASCFYAPFRDAACSSPQFGDRQSYQMDPANRREALREIALDVEEGADIIMVKPALPYLDIIAAARAQMLLPVAAYQVSGEYSMIKAAAKAGWLDESRAVMESLLSIKRAGADLILTYFAKNAARLLR
;
A
#
# COMPACT_ATOMS: atom_id res chain seq x y z
N MET A 1 32.70 -20.67 -28.81
CA MET A 1 31.74 -20.00 -29.74
C MET A 1 30.32 -20.40 -29.34
N ALA A 2 29.45 -19.45 -29.08
CA ALA A 2 28.06 -19.75 -28.63
C ALA A 2 27.12 -20.11 -29.81
N PHE A 3 27.11 -19.29 -30.85
CA PHE A 3 26.37 -19.54 -32.10
C PHE A 3 27.16 -20.40 -33.08
N PRO A 4 26.57 -21.38 -33.80
CA PRO A 4 25.15 -21.72 -33.87
C PRO A 4 24.68 -22.73 -32.82
N ILE A 5 25.51 -23.17 -31.87
CA ILE A 5 25.17 -24.22 -30.87
C ILE A 5 24.10 -23.74 -29.92
N GLN A 6 24.28 -22.55 -29.34
CA GLN A 6 23.30 -21.91 -28.45
C GLN A 6 22.30 -21.06 -29.26
N ARG A 7 21.04 -21.42 -29.21
CA ARG A 7 19.96 -20.68 -29.84
C ARG A 7 18.82 -20.50 -28.84
N LEU A 8 18.82 -19.37 -28.11
CA LEU A 8 17.81 -19.08 -27.07
C LEU A 8 16.39 -19.02 -27.61
N ARG A 9 16.21 -18.74 -28.91
CA ARG A 9 14.88 -18.74 -29.57
C ARG A 9 14.20 -20.11 -29.58
N ARG A 10 14.91 -21.22 -29.37
CA ARG A 10 14.32 -22.58 -29.36
C ARG A 10 13.19 -22.68 -28.34
N LEU A 11 13.37 -22.15 -27.13
CA LEU A 11 12.37 -22.17 -26.05
C LEU A 11 11.29 -21.09 -26.20
N ARG A 12 11.40 -20.17 -27.19
CA ARG A 12 10.42 -19.12 -27.45
C ARG A 12 9.41 -19.48 -28.54
N GLN A 13 9.67 -20.53 -29.34
CA GLN A 13 8.91 -20.86 -30.54
C GLN A 13 7.46 -21.29 -30.25
N HIS A 14 7.24 -21.96 -29.13
CA HIS A 14 5.94 -22.49 -28.77
C HIS A 14 5.48 -21.94 -27.39
N GLU A 15 4.18 -21.66 -27.28
CA GLU A 15 3.62 -21.14 -26.02
C GLU A 15 3.86 -22.11 -24.84
N ALA A 16 3.69 -23.40 -25.05
CA ALA A 16 3.94 -24.40 -24.01
C ALA A 16 5.37 -24.32 -23.48
N PHE A 17 6.37 -24.18 -24.36
CA PHE A 17 7.76 -23.99 -23.92
C PHE A 17 7.92 -22.72 -23.08
N ARG A 18 7.36 -21.57 -23.53
CA ARG A 18 7.43 -20.32 -22.77
C ARG A 18 6.82 -20.46 -21.39
N ARG A 19 5.70 -21.19 -21.26
CA ARG A 19 5.05 -21.48 -19.97
C ARG A 19 5.88 -22.38 -19.08
N MET A 20 6.47 -23.45 -19.62
CA MET A 20 7.27 -24.43 -18.87
C MET A 20 8.54 -23.83 -18.28
N VAL A 21 9.15 -22.85 -18.96
CA VAL A 21 10.42 -22.23 -18.52
C VAL A 21 10.22 -20.86 -17.84
N ARG A 22 8.99 -20.51 -17.52
CA ARG A 22 8.66 -19.24 -16.86
C ARG A 22 9.19 -19.24 -15.43
N GLU A 23 10.05 -18.28 -15.11
CA GLU A 23 10.69 -18.16 -13.79
C GLU A 23 9.82 -17.42 -12.79
N THR A 24 8.97 -16.48 -13.25
CA THR A 24 8.12 -15.65 -12.41
C THR A 24 6.65 -15.87 -12.73
N ASN A 25 5.87 -16.16 -11.71
CA ASN A 25 4.42 -16.33 -11.83
C ASN A 25 3.71 -15.37 -10.85
N LEU A 26 2.52 -14.96 -11.24
CA LEU A 26 1.59 -14.22 -10.37
C LEU A 26 0.45 -15.13 -9.96
N ALA A 27 -0.02 -14.93 -8.73
CA ALA A 27 -1.24 -15.55 -8.22
C ALA A 27 -2.11 -14.49 -7.53
N PRO A 28 -3.43 -14.67 -7.42
CA PRO A 28 -4.28 -13.77 -6.64
C PRO A 28 -3.80 -13.58 -5.20
N SER A 29 -3.13 -14.59 -4.62
CA SER A 29 -2.53 -14.54 -3.28
C SER A 29 -1.35 -13.57 -3.14
N ASP A 30 -0.80 -13.07 -4.24
CA ASP A 30 0.27 -12.06 -4.21
C ASP A 30 -0.27 -10.65 -4.00
N PHE A 31 -1.59 -10.44 -4.09
CA PHE A 31 -2.18 -9.10 -4.12
C PHE A 31 -2.81 -8.67 -2.79
N ILE A 32 -2.66 -7.38 -2.48
CA ILE A 32 -3.42 -6.67 -1.47
C ILE A 32 -4.18 -5.54 -2.20
N TYR A 33 -5.50 -5.47 -2.01
CA TYR A 33 -6.33 -4.48 -2.70
C TYR A 33 -6.58 -3.24 -1.86
N PRO A 34 -6.15 -2.03 -2.29
CA PRO A 34 -6.38 -0.79 -1.56
C PRO A 34 -7.81 -0.28 -1.72
N LEU A 35 -8.44 0.13 -0.62
CA LEU A 35 -9.81 0.64 -0.57
C LEU A 35 -9.90 1.92 0.26
N PHE A 36 -10.74 2.85 -0.19
CA PHE A 36 -11.04 4.11 0.49
C PHE A 36 -12.41 4.02 1.16
N VAL A 37 -12.47 4.31 2.46
CA VAL A 37 -13.72 4.28 3.23
C VAL A 37 -14.12 5.68 3.70
N VAL A 38 -15.38 6.03 3.48
CA VAL A 38 -15.99 7.32 3.84
C VAL A 38 -17.18 7.15 4.76
N GLU A 39 -17.53 8.22 5.45
CA GLU A 39 -18.72 8.30 6.27
C GLU A 39 -20.02 8.20 5.45
N GLY A 40 -21.12 7.85 6.12
CA GLY A 40 -22.44 7.77 5.52
C GLY A 40 -22.90 6.34 5.23
N ARG A 41 -23.93 6.23 4.39
CA ARG A 41 -24.54 4.98 3.98
C ARG A 41 -24.90 5.04 2.49
N ASP A 42 -24.74 3.94 1.78
CA ASP A 42 -24.99 3.79 0.35
C ASP A 42 -24.24 4.84 -0.50
N ARG A 43 -23.05 5.26 -0.03
CA ARG A 43 -22.19 6.22 -0.75
C ARG A 43 -21.14 5.48 -1.58
N ARG A 44 -21.16 5.77 -2.88
CA ARG A 44 -20.17 5.32 -3.85
C ARG A 44 -19.75 6.49 -4.73
N GLU A 45 -18.59 7.03 -4.45
CA GLU A 45 -18.07 8.23 -5.12
C GLU A 45 -16.88 7.85 -5.99
N GLU A 46 -17.00 8.08 -7.30
CA GLU A 46 -15.90 7.81 -8.24
C GLU A 46 -14.74 8.78 -7.99
N ILE A 47 -13.52 8.26 -8.00
CA ILE A 47 -12.30 9.04 -7.89
C ILE A 47 -11.88 9.42 -9.33
N ALA A 48 -12.11 10.68 -9.72
CA ALA A 48 -11.92 11.14 -11.09
C ALA A 48 -10.49 10.92 -11.62
N SER A 49 -9.49 11.08 -10.74
CA SER A 49 -8.07 10.85 -11.06
C SER A 49 -7.68 9.38 -11.13
N MET A 50 -8.57 8.45 -10.70
CA MET A 50 -8.35 7.00 -10.67
C MET A 50 -9.57 6.27 -11.27
N PRO A 51 -9.80 6.29 -12.59
CA PRO A 51 -11.00 5.75 -13.22
C PRO A 51 -11.28 4.29 -12.80
N GLY A 52 -12.51 4.04 -12.31
CA GLY A 52 -12.94 2.73 -11.82
C GLY A 52 -12.58 2.43 -10.35
N GLN A 53 -11.98 3.38 -9.62
CA GLN A 53 -11.81 3.34 -8.17
C GLN A 53 -12.81 4.27 -7.49
N PHE A 54 -13.23 3.91 -6.27
CA PHE A 54 -14.30 4.60 -5.56
C PHE A 54 -13.96 4.80 -4.09
N ARG A 55 -14.50 5.87 -3.51
CA ARG A 55 -14.67 6.00 -2.06
C ARG A 55 -16.00 5.33 -1.71
N LEU A 56 -15.99 4.47 -0.72
CA LEU A 56 -17.14 3.64 -0.35
C LEU A 56 -17.54 3.87 1.10
N SER A 57 -18.85 3.98 1.39
CA SER A 57 -19.35 3.85 2.76
C SER A 57 -19.14 2.41 3.27
N VAL A 58 -19.15 2.21 4.59
CA VAL A 58 -18.85 0.92 5.22
C VAL A 58 -19.72 -0.22 4.68
N ASP A 59 -21.01 0.01 4.45
CA ASP A 59 -21.95 -0.98 3.92
C ASP A 59 -21.62 -1.42 2.48
N LEU A 60 -21.13 -0.52 1.65
CA LEU A 60 -20.65 -0.84 0.29
C LEU A 60 -19.23 -1.40 0.28
N LEU A 61 -18.38 -0.95 1.21
CA LEU A 61 -17.05 -1.51 1.40
C LEU A 61 -17.10 -3.02 1.70
N VAL A 62 -18.04 -3.46 2.54
CA VAL A 62 -18.21 -4.88 2.87
C VAL A 62 -18.59 -5.70 1.63
N LYS A 63 -19.44 -5.16 0.76
CA LYS A 63 -19.79 -5.82 -0.52
C LYS A 63 -18.56 -5.94 -1.42
N GLU A 64 -17.78 -4.86 -1.54
CA GLU A 64 -16.53 -4.85 -2.31
C GLU A 64 -15.51 -5.85 -1.74
N ALA A 65 -15.37 -5.90 -0.40
CA ALA A 65 -14.51 -6.87 0.29
C ALA A 65 -14.93 -8.33 0.00
N SER A 66 -16.23 -8.61 -0.04
CA SER A 66 -16.74 -9.94 -0.41
C SER A 66 -16.36 -10.33 -1.85
N GLU A 67 -16.43 -9.39 -2.80
CA GLU A 67 -16.00 -9.63 -4.18
C GLU A 67 -14.48 -9.88 -4.26
N VAL A 68 -13.68 -9.14 -3.49
CA VAL A 68 -12.23 -9.31 -3.40
C VAL A 68 -11.88 -10.72 -2.91
N ALA A 69 -12.50 -11.15 -1.82
CA ALA A 69 -12.33 -12.51 -1.27
C ALA A 69 -12.73 -13.59 -2.28
N ALA A 70 -13.88 -13.41 -2.98
CA ALA A 70 -14.35 -14.35 -4.01
C ALA A 70 -13.39 -14.48 -5.21
N LEU A 71 -12.54 -13.49 -5.45
CA LEU A 71 -11.48 -13.54 -6.46
C LEU A 71 -10.23 -14.28 -5.99
N GLY A 72 -10.15 -14.68 -4.72
CA GLY A 72 -8.99 -15.34 -4.11
C GLY A 72 -7.89 -14.36 -3.69
N ILE A 73 -8.18 -13.07 -3.62
CA ILE A 73 -7.27 -12.06 -3.07
C ILE A 73 -7.36 -12.15 -1.54
N PRO A 74 -6.23 -12.35 -0.82
CA PRO A 74 -6.26 -12.65 0.61
C PRO A 74 -6.47 -11.44 1.51
N ALA A 75 -6.18 -10.23 1.02
CA ALA A 75 -6.14 -9.05 1.87
C ALA A 75 -6.60 -7.76 1.16
N ILE A 76 -7.15 -6.85 1.95
CA ILE A 76 -7.39 -5.46 1.60
C ILE A 76 -6.58 -4.55 2.52
N ILE A 77 -6.24 -3.34 2.05
CA ILE A 77 -5.72 -2.27 2.90
C ILE A 77 -6.68 -1.08 2.89
N LEU A 78 -7.00 -0.53 4.08
CA LEU A 78 -7.98 0.51 4.26
C LEU A 78 -7.36 1.89 4.47
N PHE A 79 -7.89 2.88 3.75
CA PHE A 79 -7.60 4.31 3.90
C PHE A 79 -8.90 5.02 4.31
N GLY A 80 -8.91 5.68 5.45
CA GLY A 80 -10.10 6.31 6.01
C GLY A 80 -10.18 7.78 5.66
N ILE A 81 -11.35 8.24 5.23
CA ILE A 81 -11.60 9.65 4.94
C ILE A 81 -12.72 10.11 5.86
N PRO A 82 -12.39 10.81 6.97
CA PRO A 82 -13.37 11.26 7.93
C PRO A 82 -14.09 12.53 7.44
N ASP A 83 -15.30 12.79 7.95
CA ASP A 83 -16.02 14.04 7.71
C ASP A 83 -15.40 15.24 8.45
N ARG A 84 -14.65 14.98 9.53
CA ARG A 84 -13.99 16.02 10.33
C ARG A 84 -12.50 15.77 10.41
N LYS A 85 -11.75 16.81 10.15
CA LYS A 85 -10.28 16.85 10.26
C LYS A 85 -9.89 17.91 11.27
N ASP A 86 -8.78 17.69 11.96
CA ASP A 86 -8.20 18.65 12.89
C ASP A 86 -6.67 18.65 12.78
N GLU A 87 -6.00 19.52 13.53
CA GLU A 87 -4.54 19.67 13.50
C GLU A 87 -3.76 18.41 13.94
N ARG A 88 -4.41 17.52 14.71
CA ARG A 88 -3.79 16.29 15.24
C ARG A 88 -4.22 15.02 14.52
N GLY A 89 -5.20 15.10 13.62
CA GLY A 89 -5.77 13.92 12.98
C GLY A 89 -6.52 13.02 13.97
N SER A 90 -7.20 13.61 14.98
CA SER A 90 -7.75 12.88 16.13
C SER A 90 -8.80 11.83 15.75
N SER A 91 -9.53 12.03 14.66
CA SER A 91 -10.48 11.05 14.14
C SER A 91 -9.81 9.74 13.65
N GLY A 92 -8.51 9.74 13.36
CA GLY A 92 -7.76 8.55 12.97
C GLY A 92 -7.55 7.55 14.10
N PHE A 93 -7.50 8.03 15.34
CA PHE A 93 -7.34 7.19 16.54
C PHE A 93 -8.56 7.18 17.45
N ASP A 94 -9.70 7.65 16.98
CA ASP A 94 -10.98 7.47 17.66
C ASP A 94 -11.38 5.98 17.62
N PRO A 95 -11.69 5.33 18.78
CA PRO A 95 -12.17 3.94 18.80
C PRO A 95 -13.42 3.67 17.97
N ASN A 96 -14.18 4.71 17.62
CA ASN A 96 -15.35 4.68 16.74
C ASN A 96 -15.09 5.36 15.39
N GLY A 97 -13.83 5.60 15.04
CA GLY A 97 -13.43 6.17 13.76
C GLY A 97 -13.88 5.35 12.56
N ILE A 98 -13.79 5.96 11.38
CA ILE A 98 -14.31 5.32 10.16
C ILE A 98 -13.58 4.01 9.82
N VAL A 99 -12.25 3.95 9.99
CA VAL A 99 -11.47 2.72 9.75
C VAL A 99 -11.81 1.66 10.79
N GLN A 100 -11.89 2.03 12.08
CA GLN A 100 -12.21 1.11 13.17
C GLN A 100 -13.58 0.45 12.95
N ARG A 101 -14.58 1.20 12.50
CA ARG A 101 -15.91 0.68 12.14
C ARG A 101 -15.86 -0.19 10.89
N ALA A 102 -15.09 0.20 9.89
CA ALA A 102 -14.90 -0.57 8.66
C ALA A 102 -14.24 -1.92 8.93
N VAL A 103 -13.18 -1.95 9.75
CA VAL A 103 -12.51 -3.19 10.17
C VAL A 103 -13.50 -4.13 10.83
N LYS A 104 -14.23 -3.68 11.86
CA LYS A 104 -15.24 -4.48 12.55
C LYS A 104 -16.27 -5.07 11.56
N ALA A 105 -16.83 -4.23 10.68
CA ALA A 105 -17.84 -4.66 9.73
C ALA A 105 -17.32 -5.69 8.70
N VAL A 106 -16.08 -5.53 8.20
CA VAL A 106 -15.48 -6.51 7.29
C VAL A 106 -15.17 -7.81 8.02
N LYS A 107 -14.60 -7.77 9.23
CA LYS A 107 -14.28 -8.98 10.02
C LYS A 107 -15.53 -9.78 10.36
N ASP A 108 -16.64 -9.10 10.66
CA ASP A 108 -17.93 -9.74 10.98
C ASP A 108 -18.55 -10.43 9.74
N GLN A 109 -18.47 -9.81 8.56
CA GLN A 109 -19.20 -10.27 7.37
C GLN A 109 -18.35 -11.04 6.35
N VAL A 110 -17.02 -10.84 6.36
CA VAL A 110 -16.05 -11.49 5.46
C VAL A 110 -14.87 -12.04 6.27
N PRO A 111 -15.09 -12.97 7.21
CA PRO A 111 -14.09 -13.38 8.21
C PRO A 111 -12.82 -14.02 7.63
N GLY A 112 -12.87 -14.53 6.38
CA GLY A 112 -11.71 -15.10 5.69
C GLY A 112 -10.80 -14.08 5.01
N LEU A 113 -11.17 -12.79 4.96
CA LEU A 113 -10.38 -11.74 4.34
C LEU A 113 -9.54 -11.02 5.41
N MET A 114 -8.25 -10.88 5.16
CA MET A 114 -7.36 -10.09 6.01
C MET A 114 -7.57 -8.60 5.78
N VAL A 115 -7.64 -7.84 6.86
CA VAL A 115 -7.76 -6.38 6.84
C VAL A 115 -6.48 -5.75 7.35
N VAL A 116 -5.73 -5.15 6.43
CA VAL A 116 -4.57 -4.30 6.74
C VAL A 116 -5.06 -2.87 6.94
N THR A 117 -4.51 -2.16 7.89
CA THR A 117 -4.84 -0.76 8.11
C THR A 117 -3.62 0.13 7.94
N ASP A 118 -3.77 1.19 7.16
CA ASP A 118 -2.74 2.24 7.07
C ASP A 118 -2.62 2.98 8.40
N ILE A 119 -1.39 3.27 8.83
CA ILE A 119 -1.12 4.08 10.02
C ILE A 119 -0.41 5.34 9.56
N CYS A 120 -1.21 6.38 9.36
CA CYS A 120 -0.78 7.73 9.01
C CYS A 120 -1.90 8.71 9.35
N ILE A 121 -1.56 9.93 9.70
CA ILE A 121 -2.56 10.93 10.11
C ILE A 121 -2.94 11.91 8.98
N ASP A 122 -2.36 11.82 7.79
CA ASP A 122 -2.57 12.81 6.73
C ASP A 122 -3.99 12.86 6.15
N GLU A 123 -4.72 11.75 6.15
CA GLU A 123 -6.14 11.73 5.78
C GLU A 123 -7.03 12.42 6.83
N TYR A 124 -6.54 12.51 8.07
CA TYR A 124 -7.29 12.98 9.25
C TYR A 124 -6.89 14.40 9.68
N THR A 125 -5.74 14.90 9.20
CA THR A 125 -5.28 16.25 9.49
C THR A 125 -5.87 17.27 8.52
N ASP A 126 -6.19 18.47 9.03
CA ASP A 126 -6.70 19.59 8.23
C ASP A 126 -5.63 20.19 7.31
N HIS A 127 -4.35 20.09 7.68
CA HIS A 127 -3.20 20.53 6.89
C HIS A 127 -2.66 19.49 5.89
N GLY A 128 -3.11 18.22 5.95
CA GLY A 128 -2.73 17.16 5.00
C GLY A 128 -1.28 16.67 5.10
N HIS A 129 -0.55 16.92 6.19
CA HIS A 129 0.75 16.33 6.46
C HIS A 129 0.64 15.07 7.31
N CYS A 130 1.65 14.18 7.18
CA CYS A 130 1.71 12.90 7.89
C CYS A 130 2.17 13.02 9.36
N GLY A 131 2.42 14.22 9.86
CA GLY A 131 2.88 14.45 11.21
C GLY A 131 2.31 15.74 11.80
N ILE A 132 2.47 15.90 13.12
CA ILE A 132 2.07 17.09 13.86
C ILE A 132 2.85 18.29 13.35
N VAL A 133 2.15 19.40 13.12
CA VAL A 133 2.73 20.65 12.60
C VAL A 133 2.85 21.67 13.72
N LYS A 134 4.03 22.27 13.86
CA LYS A 134 4.25 23.44 14.72
C LYS A 134 5.22 24.40 14.05
N ASP A 135 4.87 25.66 13.98
CA ASP A 135 5.69 26.73 13.36
C ASP A 135 6.17 26.37 11.94
N GLY A 136 5.29 25.73 11.15
CA GLY A 136 5.58 25.29 9.78
C GLY A 136 6.54 24.09 9.67
N ARG A 137 6.82 23.39 10.77
CA ARG A 137 7.68 22.20 10.81
C ARG A 137 6.88 20.97 11.21
N ILE A 138 7.28 19.82 10.67
CA ILE A 138 6.76 18.53 11.08
C ILE A 138 7.55 18.06 12.30
N LEU A 139 6.83 17.74 13.38
CA LEU A 139 7.42 17.27 14.64
C LEU A 139 7.40 15.74 14.67
N ASN A 140 8.58 15.14 14.54
CA ASN A 140 8.74 13.69 14.49
C ASN A 140 8.21 13.02 15.77
N ASP A 141 8.79 13.36 16.91
CA ASP A 141 8.59 12.62 18.17
C ASP A 141 7.14 12.76 18.68
N GLU A 142 6.56 13.96 18.56
CA GLU A 142 5.16 14.21 18.94
C GLU A 142 4.17 13.47 18.04
N THR A 143 4.56 13.17 16.79
CA THR A 143 3.74 12.38 15.88
C THR A 143 3.66 10.92 16.31
N LEU A 144 4.73 10.36 16.89
CA LEU A 144 4.77 8.97 17.34
C LEU A 144 3.63 8.64 18.31
N ASP A 145 3.22 9.57 19.17
CA ASP A 145 2.11 9.34 20.09
C ASP A 145 0.77 9.16 19.37
N CYS A 146 0.55 9.91 18.29
CA CYS A 146 -0.65 9.75 17.46
C CYS A 146 -0.63 8.39 16.74
N LEU A 147 0.53 7.98 16.20
CA LEU A 147 0.69 6.70 15.51
C LEU A 147 0.50 5.50 16.45
N ARG A 148 1.03 5.57 17.69
CA ARG A 148 0.78 4.57 18.75
C ARG A 148 -0.71 4.43 19.03
N ALA A 149 -1.39 5.55 19.28
CA ALA A 149 -2.82 5.55 19.57
C ALA A 149 -3.65 4.99 18.41
N MET A 150 -3.29 5.32 17.16
CA MET A 150 -3.94 4.79 15.96
C MET A 150 -3.73 3.28 15.84
N ALA A 151 -2.50 2.78 15.92
CA ALA A 151 -2.19 1.37 15.85
C ALA A 151 -2.96 0.56 16.91
N ARG A 152 -3.00 1.05 18.16
CA ARG A 152 -3.76 0.42 19.24
C ARG A 152 -5.25 0.34 18.93
N THR A 153 -5.89 1.42 18.48
CA THR A 153 -7.33 1.42 18.19
C THR A 153 -7.68 0.55 16.98
N HIS A 154 -6.81 0.48 15.97
CA HIS A 154 -6.96 -0.42 14.84
C HIS A 154 -6.84 -1.89 15.26
N ALA A 155 -5.85 -2.23 16.09
CA ALA A 155 -5.69 -3.57 16.67
C ALA A 155 -6.93 -3.98 17.49
N GLN A 156 -7.42 -3.11 18.38
CA GLN A 156 -8.64 -3.32 19.17
C GLN A 156 -9.89 -3.51 18.32
N SER A 157 -9.89 -2.99 17.09
CA SER A 157 -10.99 -3.16 16.15
C SER A 157 -10.91 -4.45 15.34
N GLY A 158 -9.82 -5.23 15.48
CA GLY A 158 -9.63 -6.51 14.83
C GLY A 158 -8.87 -6.44 13.49
N ALA A 159 -8.04 -5.40 13.28
CA ALA A 159 -7.10 -5.39 12.15
C ALA A 159 -6.17 -6.61 12.21
N ASP A 160 -5.88 -7.22 11.06
CA ASP A 160 -4.99 -8.38 10.97
C ASP A 160 -3.51 -7.97 10.76
N MET A 161 -3.26 -6.72 10.40
CA MET A 161 -1.93 -6.14 10.19
C MET A 161 -2.02 -4.62 10.20
N VAL A 162 -1.00 -3.95 10.72
CA VAL A 162 -0.86 -2.49 10.62
C VAL A 162 0.27 -2.11 9.69
N ALA A 163 0.12 -1.00 8.96
CA ALA A 163 1.07 -0.59 7.92
C ALA A 163 1.42 0.90 8.06
N PRO A 164 2.45 1.26 8.85
CA PRO A 164 2.87 2.65 9.03
C PRO A 164 3.43 3.26 7.75
N SER A 165 2.80 4.34 7.28
CA SER A 165 3.13 5.00 6.01
C SER A 165 3.58 6.45 6.15
N ASP A 166 3.72 6.94 7.36
CA ASP A 166 4.01 8.32 7.71
C ASP A 166 5.46 8.76 7.45
N MET A 167 6.43 7.86 7.59
CA MET A 167 7.88 8.08 7.46
C MET A 167 8.52 8.87 8.61
N MET A 168 7.95 8.83 9.82
CA MET A 168 8.62 9.38 11.00
C MET A 168 9.71 8.41 11.49
N ASP A 169 10.84 8.95 11.94
CA ASP A 169 11.92 8.14 12.52
C ASP A 169 11.46 7.45 13.80
N GLY A 170 11.79 6.16 13.97
CA GLY A 170 11.46 5.37 15.16
C GLY A 170 10.00 4.92 15.25
N ARG A 171 9.20 5.12 14.19
CA ARG A 171 7.75 4.81 14.20
C ARG A 171 7.45 3.33 14.34
N VAL A 172 8.25 2.46 13.73
CA VAL A 172 8.03 1.01 13.80
C VAL A 172 8.26 0.51 15.21
N ALA A 173 9.36 0.92 15.86
CA ALA A 173 9.63 0.59 17.26
C ALA A 173 8.54 1.12 18.20
N ALA A 174 8.08 2.35 17.98
CA ALA A 174 7.04 2.97 18.78
C ALA A 174 5.71 2.21 18.67
N ILE A 175 5.30 1.81 17.46
CA ILE A 175 4.09 1.04 17.20
C ILE A 175 4.23 -0.38 17.77
N ARG A 176 5.36 -1.05 17.57
CA ARG A 176 5.60 -2.41 18.11
C ARG A 176 5.47 -2.43 19.62
N ALA A 177 6.15 -1.51 20.32
CA ALA A 177 6.07 -1.40 21.77
C ALA A 177 4.65 -1.14 22.28
N GLU A 178 3.88 -0.28 21.59
CA GLU A 178 2.48 -0.01 21.95
C GLU A 178 1.59 -1.24 21.77
N LEU A 179 1.74 -1.95 20.65
CA LEU A 179 0.96 -3.15 20.37
C LEU A 179 1.25 -4.25 21.39
N ASP A 180 2.52 -4.46 21.74
CA ASP A 180 2.93 -5.45 22.76
C ASP A 180 2.34 -5.10 24.13
N GLN A 181 2.43 -3.84 24.54
CA GLN A 181 1.87 -3.37 25.80
C GLN A 181 0.33 -3.44 25.83
N ALA A 182 -0.31 -3.23 24.71
CA ALA A 182 -1.77 -3.30 24.58
C ALA A 182 -2.31 -4.74 24.47
N GLY A 183 -1.44 -5.76 24.46
CA GLY A 183 -1.80 -7.18 24.41
C GLY A 183 -1.98 -7.74 23.01
N PHE A 184 -1.34 -7.12 22.00
CA PHE A 184 -1.35 -7.55 20.59
C PHE A 184 0.05 -7.91 20.07
N PRO A 185 0.85 -8.76 20.78
CA PRO A 185 2.22 -9.08 20.36
C PRO A 185 2.27 -9.85 19.02
N GLU A 186 1.18 -10.53 18.65
CA GLU A 186 1.09 -11.33 17.43
C GLU A 186 0.64 -10.51 16.20
N LEU A 187 0.30 -9.21 16.37
CA LEU A 187 -0.15 -8.37 15.25
C LEU A 187 1.05 -7.92 14.41
N PRO A 188 1.17 -8.34 13.12
CA PRO A 188 2.31 -7.98 12.28
C PRO A 188 2.29 -6.52 11.85
N ILE A 189 3.50 -6.00 11.58
CA ILE A 189 3.75 -4.66 11.05
C ILE A 189 4.33 -4.77 9.64
N MET A 190 3.61 -4.23 8.64
CA MET A 190 4.12 -4.04 7.27
C MET A 190 4.57 -2.58 7.12
N ALA A 191 5.85 -2.32 7.32
CA ALA A 191 6.40 -0.97 7.29
C ALA A 191 6.57 -0.46 5.85
N TYR A 192 6.13 0.76 5.59
CA TYR A 192 6.50 1.49 4.37
C TYR A 192 7.96 1.94 4.46
N ALA A 193 8.87 0.98 4.52
CA ALA A 193 10.26 1.17 4.87
C ALA A 193 11.05 2.00 3.85
N ALA A 194 10.65 1.96 2.57
CA ALA A 194 11.23 2.78 1.52
C ALA A 194 10.14 3.54 0.76
N LYS A 195 9.68 4.66 1.32
CA LYS A 195 8.70 5.54 0.69
C LYS A 195 9.34 6.83 0.20
N PHE A 196 9.34 7.05 -1.10
CA PHE A 196 9.96 8.19 -1.75
C PHE A 196 9.01 9.38 -1.91
N ALA A 197 9.53 10.60 -1.91
CA ALA A 197 8.79 11.82 -2.26
C ALA A 197 8.48 11.81 -3.78
N SER A 198 7.36 11.20 -4.16
CA SER A 198 7.06 10.89 -5.54
C SER A 198 5.92 11.72 -6.12
N CYS A 199 6.06 12.12 -7.40
CA CYS A 199 4.98 12.74 -8.16
C CYS A 199 3.83 11.76 -8.47
N PHE A 200 4.08 10.44 -8.39
CA PHE A 200 3.09 9.40 -8.63
C PHE A 200 2.02 9.27 -7.53
N TYR A 201 2.08 10.09 -6.47
CA TYR A 201 1.04 10.12 -5.43
C TYR A 201 -0.09 11.11 -5.71
N ALA A 202 -0.01 11.93 -6.75
CA ALA A 202 -1.02 12.96 -7.00
C ALA A 202 -2.47 12.42 -7.04
N PRO A 203 -2.79 11.31 -7.74
CA PRO A 203 -4.14 10.76 -7.72
C PRO A 203 -4.57 10.22 -6.35
N PHE A 204 -3.65 9.69 -5.52
CA PHE A 204 -3.95 9.28 -4.15
C PHE A 204 -4.31 10.46 -3.26
N ARG A 205 -3.59 11.58 -3.38
CA ARG A 205 -3.90 12.80 -2.61
C ARG A 205 -5.30 13.33 -2.90
N ASP A 206 -5.76 13.22 -4.17
CA ASP A 206 -7.14 13.48 -4.54
C ASP A 206 -8.08 12.45 -3.88
N ALA A 207 -7.79 11.16 -4.02
CA ALA A 207 -8.60 10.08 -3.47
C ALA A 207 -8.80 10.17 -1.96
N ALA A 208 -7.74 10.44 -1.20
CA ALA A 208 -7.71 10.50 0.26
C ALA A 208 -8.01 11.91 0.82
N CYS A 209 -8.24 12.91 -0.05
CA CYS A 209 -8.41 14.30 0.36
C CYS A 209 -7.27 14.79 1.28
N SER A 210 -6.02 14.38 1.01
CA SER A 210 -4.85 14.59 1.87
C SER A 210 -3.75 15.42 1.19
N SER A 211 -4.11 16.33 0.29
CA SER A 211 -3.15 17.26 -0.30
C SER A 211 -2.60 18.22 0.75
N PRO A 212 -1.26 18.37 0.88
CA PRO A 212 -0.67 19.33 1.80
C PRO A 212 -1.19 20.75 1.52
N GLN A 213 -1.60 21.45 2.59
CA GLN A 213 -2.06 22.83 2.49
C GLN A 213 -0.91 23.84 2.40
N PHE A 214 0.31 23.43 2.74
CA PHE A 214 1.55 24.20 2.63
C PHE A 214 2.73 23.27 2.36
N GLY A 215 3.83 23.81 1.80
CA GLY A 215 5.06 23.07 1.56
C GLY A 215 4.87 21.80 0.73
N ASP A 216 5.68 20.81 1.07
CA ASP A 216 5.66 19.47 0.44
C ASP A 216 6.01 18.39 1.50
N ARG A 217 6.22 17.15 1.07
CA ARG A 217 6.56 16.03 1.97
C ARG A 217 8.03 15.62 1.92
N GLN A 218 8.90 16.43 1.28
CA GLN A 218 10.32 16.07 1.07
C GLN A 218 11.13 16.10 2.37
N SER A 219 10.63 16.76 3.42
CA SER A 219 11.30 16.77 4.73
C SER A 219 11.21 15.44 5.49
N TYR A 220 10.35 14.51 5.08
CA TYR A 220 10.18 13.19 5.72
C TYR A 220 9.98 12.03 4.74
N GLN A 221 9.74 12.26 3.47
CA GLN A 221 9.78 11.21 2.44
C GLN A 221 11.12 11.30 1.70
N MET A 222 11.70 10.15 1.36
CA MET A 222 13.03 10.08 0.79
C MET A 222 13.15 10.75 -0.58
N ASP A 223 14.31 11.30 -0.87
CA ASP A 223 14.64 11.82 -2.20
C ASP A 223 14.66 10.68 -3.23
N PRO A 224 13.95 10.81 -4.38
CA PRO A 224 13.96 9.83 -5.46
C PRO A 224 15.34 9.43 -5.98
N ALA A 225 16.36 10.27 -5.82
CA ALA A 225 17.73 10.02 -6.24
C ALA A 225 18.52 9.09 -5.28
N ASN A 226 18.01 8.80 -4.08
CA ASN A 226 18.80 8.25 -2.97
C ASN A 226 18.56 6.75 -2.74
N ARG A 227 19.23 5.87 -3.50
CA ARG A 227 19.17 4.43 -3.30
C ARG A 227 19.76 3.96 -1.98
N ARG A 228 20.92 4.50 -1.56
CA ARG A 228 21.61 4.06 -0.33
C ARG A 228 20.85 4.44 0.93
N GLU A 229 20.18 5.57 0.92
CA GLU A 229 19.28 6.00 1.99
C GLU A 229 18.13 5.01 2.17
N ALA A 230 17.47 4.61 1.07
CA ALA A 230 16.40 3.63 1.11
C ALA A 230 16.80 2.30 1.76
N LEU A 231 18.01 1.81 1.50
CA LEU A 231 18.50 0.58 2.11
C LEU A 231 18.81 0.75 3.60
N ARG A 232 19.19 1.95 4.04
CA ARG A 232 19.37 2.27 5.46
C ARG A 232 18.02 2.35 6.18
N GLU A 233 17.03 3.04 5.60
CA GLU A 233 15.67 3.12 6.14
C GLU A 233 15.06 1.71 6.32
N ILE A 234 15.21 0.85 5.28
CA ILE A 234 14.76 -0.54 5.36
C ILE A 234 15.46 -1.28 6.53
N ALA A 235 16.77 -1.11 6.69
CA ALA A 235 17.51 -1.77 7.77
C ALA A 235 17.06 -1.29 9.16
N LEU A 236 16.80 0.00 9.32
CA LEU A 236 16.29 0.58 10.57
C LEU A 236 14.89 0.05 10.90
N ASP A 237 13.95 0.05 9.95
CA ASP A 237 12.61 -0.49 10.17
C ASP A 237 12.63 -1.99 10.55
N VAL A 238 13.59 -2.77 9.98
CA VAL A 238 13.80 -4.18 10.37
C VAL A 238 14.32 -4.29 11.81
N GLU A 239 15.30 -3.47 12.20
CA GLU A 239 15.82 -3.42 13.56
C GLU A 239 14.75 -2.99 14.58
N GLU A 240 13.84 -2.12 14.17
CA GLU A 240 12.69 -1.63 14.94
C GLU A 240 11.57 -2.65 15.10
N GLY A 241 11.59 -3.78 14.36
CA GLY A 241 10.63 -4.86 14.50
C GLY A 241 9.56 -4.93 13.42
N ALA A 242 9.84 -4.46 12.20
CA ALA A 242 8.97 -4.72 11.05
C ALA A 242 8.98 -6.22 10.69
N ASP A 243 7.81 -6.78 10.38
CA ASP A 243 7.65 -8.16 9.91
C ASP A 243 7.69 -8.25 8.38
N ILE A 244 7.25 -7.20 7.71
CA ILE A 244 7.26 -7.05 6.25
C ILE A 244 7.77 -5.65 5.93
N ILE A 245 8.66 -5.54 4.95
CA ILE A 245 9.14 -4.25 4.44
C ILE A 245 8.47 -3.92 3.11
N MET A 246 8.15 -2.65 2.88
CA MET A 246 7.50 -2.20 1.66
C MET A 246 8.30 -1.11 0.95
N VAL A 247 8.39 -1.23 -0.37
CA VAL A 247 8.91 -0.19 -1.29
C VAL A 247 7.73 0.51 -1.98
N LYS A 248 7.72 1.86 -1.93
CA LYS A 248 6.67 2.69 -2.52
C LYS A 248 7.25 3.96 -3.16
N PRO A 249 6.98 4.24 -4.44
CA PRO A 249 6.27 3.44 -5.47
C PRO A 249 6.99 2.17 -5.91
N ALA A 250 6.35 1.35 -6.78
CA ALA A 250 6.93 0.09 -7.25
C ALA A 250 7.72 0.22 -8.55
N LEU A 251 7.10 0.56 -9.68
CA LEU A 251 7.74 0.52 -11.01
C LEU A 251 8.96 1.43 -11.14
N PRO A 252 8.98 2.67 -10.63
CA PRO A 252 10.17 3.51 -10.71
C PRO A 252 11.33 3.04 -9.82
N TYR A 253 11.08 2.09 -8.90
CA TYR A 253 12.01 1.64 -7.86
C TYR A 253 12.22 0.12 -7.84
N LEU A 254 12.13 -0.54 -9.01
CA LEU A 254 12.41 -1.98 -9.15
C LEU A 254 13.81 -2.35 -8.69
N ASP A 255 14.78 -1.44 -8.83
CA ASP A 255 16.15 -1.60 -8.35
C ASP A 255 16.24 -1.63 -6.83
N ILE A 256 15.39 -0.86 -6.14
CA ILE A 256 15.29 -0.86 -4.67
C ILE A 256 14.63 -2.17 -4.19
N ILE A 257 13.54 -2.61 -4.85
CA ILE A 257 12.89 -3.89 -4.56
C ILE A 257 13.91 -5.03 -4.71
N ALA A 258 14.66 -5.05 -5.81
CA ALA A 258 15.67 -6.07 -6.06
C ALA A 258 16.81 -6.04 -5.03
N ALA A 259 17.24 -4.86 -4.61
CA ALA A 259 18.29 -4.70 -3.62
C ALA A 259 17.78 -5.11 -2.21
N ALA A 260 16.56 -4.74 -1.84
CA ALA A 260 15.93 -5.16 -0.60
C ALA A 260 15.81 -6.69 -0.54
N ARG A 261 15.28 -7.32 -1.59
CA ARG A 261 15.17 -8.78 -1.68
C ARG A 261 16.50 -9.51 -1.55
N ALA A 262 17.58 -8.92 -2.08
CA ALA A 262 18.91 -9.52 -2.02
C ALA A 262 19.57 -9.40 -0.62
N GLN A 263 19.16 -8.43 0.20
CA GLN A 263 19.81 -8.11 1.48
C GLN A 263 18.98 -8.52 2.69
N MET A 264 17.63 -8.56 2.56
CA MET A 264 16.73 -8.81 3.67
C MET A 264 16.14 -10.23 3.60
N LEU A 265 15.96 -10.85 4.76
CA LEU A 265 15.32 -12.18 4.89
C LEU A 265 13.82 -12.07 5.12
N LEU A 266 13.30 -10.86 5.35
CA LEU A 266 11.87 -10.58 5.51
C LEU A 266 11.15 -10.59 4.16
N PRO A 267 9.82 -10.85 4.15
CA PRO A 267 9.00 -10.63 2.96
C PRO A 267 9.07 -9.19 2.49
N VAL A 268 9.10 -9.01 1.18
CA VAL A 268 9.15 -7.69 0.52
C VAL A 268 7.79 -7.40 -0.11
N ALA A 269 7.14 -6.34 0.32
CA ALA A 269 5.97 -5.78 -0.35
C ALA A 269 6.38 -4.63 -1.30
N ALA A 270 5.57 -4.42 -2.33
CA ALA A 270 5.73 -3.28 -3.22
C ALA A 270 4.38 -2.66 -3.54
N TYR A 271 4.30 -1.32 -3.55
CA TYR A 271 3.05 -0.63 -3.85
C TYR A 271 3.07 -0.03 -5.25
N GLN A 272 2.33 -0.64 -6.17
CA GLN A 272 1.98 -0.02 -7.46
C GLN A 272 0.95 1.08 -7.19
N VAL A 273 1.42 2.32 -7.13
CA VAL A 273 0.65 3.46 -6.60
C VAL A 273 -0.33 4.06 -7.62
N SER A 274 -1.12 5.00 -7.13
CA SER A 274 -2.20 5.65 -7.89
C SER A 274 -1.75 6.28 -9.20
N GLY A 275 -0.58 6.91 -9.26
CA GLY A 275 -0.03 7.49 -10.49
C GLY A 275 0.39 6.42 -11.50
N GLU A 276 0.95 5.30 -11.05
CA GLU A 276 1.26 4.16 -11.92
C GLU A 276 -0.02 3.55 -12.50
N TYR A 277 -1.06 3.40 -11.66
CA TYR A 277 -2.39 2.98 -12.09
C TYR A 277 -2.96 3.93 -13.15
N SER A 278 -2.99 5.22 -12.85
CA SER A 278 -3.61 6.24 -13.71
C SER A 278 -2.87 6.40 -15.04
N MET A 279 -1.54 6.24 -15.07
CA MET A 279 -0.76 6.25 -16.32
C MET A 279 -1.17 5.11 -17.27
N ILE A 280 -1.33 3.88 -16.74
CA ILE A 280 -1.76 2.74 -17.53
C ILE A 280 -3.19 2.97 -18.04
N LYS A 281 -4.11 3.42 -17.17
CA LYS A 281 -5.49 3.75 -17.55
C LYS A 281 -5.55 4.82 -18.62
N ALA A 282 -4.77 5.89 -18.51
CA ALA A 282 -4.75 6.99 -19.48
C ALA A 282 -4.21 6.54 -20.85
N ALA A 283 -3.10 5.79 -20.86
CA ALA A 283 -2.51 5.28 -22.10
C ALA A 283 -3.42 4.24 -22.79
N ALA A 284 -4.09 3.39 -22.01
CA ALA A 284 -5.06 2.43 -22.53
C ALA A 284 -6.30 3.13 -23.10
N LYS A 285 -6.84 4.15 -22.41
CA LYS A 285 -7.95 4.97 -22.89
C LYS A 285 -7.64 5.69 -24.20
N ALA A 286 -6.39 6.11 -24.39
CA ALA A 286 -5.90 6.71 -25.63
C ALA A 286 -5.64 5.70 -26.77
N GLY A 287 -5.78 4.38 -26.50
CA GLY A 287 -5.53 3.32 -27.49
C GLY A 287 -4.04 3.05 -27.75
N TRP A 288 -3.13 3.57 -26.94
CA TRP A 288 -1.68 3.40 -27.13
C TRP A 288 -1.15 2.09 -26.54
N LEU A 289 -1.82 1.56 -25.53
CA LEU A 289 -1.47 0.30 -24.86
C LEU A 289 -2.72 -0.59 -24.72
N ASP A 290 -2.51 -1.90 -24.81
CA ASP A 290 -3.49 -2.88 -24.33
C ASP A 290 -3.46 -2.91 -22.80
N GLU A 291 -4.58 -2.56 -22.16
CA GLU A 291 -4.67 -2.42 -20.70
C GLU A 291 -4.30 -3.74 -19.98
N SER A 292 -4.90 -4.84 -20.41
CA SER A 292 -4.69 -6.13 -19.76
C SER A 292 -3.24 -6.58 -19.83
N ARG A 293 -2.59 -6.40 -20.97
CA ARG A 293 -1.19 -6.73 -21.16
C ARG A 293 -0.28 -5.81 -20.34
N ALA A 294 -0.54 -4.50 -20.34
CA ALA A 294 0.24 -3.54 -19.58
C ALA A 294 0.14 -3.78 -18.06
N VAL A 295 -1.06 -4.09 -17.56
CA VAL A 295 -1.29 -4.48 -16.16
C VAL A 295 -0.48 -5.71 -15.81
N MET A 296 -0.61 -6.79 -16.56
CA MET A 296 0.09 -8.05 -16.25
C MET A 296 1.60 -7.92 -16.38
N GLU A 297 2.11 -7.19 -17.36
CA GLU A 297 3.54 -6.98 -17.54
C GLU A 297 4.15 -6.13 -16.41
N SER A 298 3.43 -5.09 -15.96
CA SER A 298 3.86 -4.26 -14.83
C SER A 298 3.91 -5.06 -13.52
N LEU A 299 2.87 -5.84 -13.22
CA LEU A 299 2.83 -6.68 -12.03
C LEU A 299 3.89 -7.79 -12.05
N LEU A 300 4.10 -8.42 -13.22
CA LEU A 300 5.19 -9.38 -13.39
C LEU A 300 6.57 -8.75 -13.21
N SER A 301 6.74 -7.50 -13.61
CA SER A 301 8.01 -6.78 -13.43
C SER A 301 8.29 -6.53 -11.95
N ILE A 302 7.28 -6.15 -11.18
CA ILE A 302 7.37 -5.96 -9.73
C ILE A 302 7.68 -7.31 -9.04
N LYS A 303 6.95 -8.38 -9.39
CA LYS A 303 7.20 -9.73 -8.85
C LYS A 303 8.60 -10.23 -9.18
N ARG A 304 9.05 -10.06 -10.42
CA ARG A 304 10.39 -10.44 -10.88
C ARG A 304 11.50 -9.67 -10.18
N ALA A 305 11.25 -8.42 -9.80
CA ALA A 305 12.20 -7.64 -9.00
C ALA A 305 12.37 -8.21 -7.58
N GLY A 306 11.43 -9.03 -7.09
CA GLY A 306 11.56 -9.73 -5.82
C GLY A 306 10.44 -9.43 -4.80
N ALA A 307 9.38 -8.73 -5.19
CA ALA A 307 8.24 -8.52 -4.31
C ALA A 307 7.50 -9.84 -4.04
N ASP A 308 7.28 -10.15 -2.77
CA ASP A 308 6.41 -11.26 -2.34
C ASP A 308 4.95 -10.85 -2.41
N LEU A 309 4.64 -9.62 -1.99
CA LEU A 309 3.31 -9.03 -1.95
C LEU A 309 3.24 -7.75 -2.81
N ILE A 310 2.13 -7.54 -3.49
CA ILE A 310 1.92 -6.37 -4.35
C ILE A 310 0.61 -5.67 -3.97
N LEU A 311 0.72 -4.45 -3.45
CA LEU A 311 -0.42 -3.57 -3.29
C LEU A 311 -0.72 -2.93 -4.64
N THR A 312 -1.92 -3.13 -5.16
CA THR A 312 -2.29 -2.58 -6.47
C THR A 312 -3.79 -2.36 -6.62
N TYR A 313 -4.16 -1.26 -7.23
CA TYR A 313 -5.55 -0.97 -7.62
C TYR A 313 -6.03 -1.86 -8.78
N PHE A 314 -5.13 -2.57 -9.45
CA PHE A 314 -5.45 -3.57 -10.46
C PHE A 314 -5.69 -4.97 -9.90
N ALA A 315 -5.66 -5.19 -8.59
CA ALA A 315 -5.73 -6.53 -7.99
C ALA A 315 -6.94 -7.35 -8.50
N LYS A 316 -8.15 -6.76 -8.51
CA LYS A 316 -9.36 -7.43 -9.03
C LYS A 316 -9.25 -7.78 -10.52
N ASN A 317 -8.71 -6.86 -11.34
CA ASN A 317 -8.52 -7.07 -12.77
C ASN A 317 -7.49 -8.17 -13.02
N ALA A 318 -6.34 -8.11 -12.36
CA ALA A 318 -5.29 -9.10 -12.48
C ALA A 318 -5.75 -10.49 -12.02
N ALA A 319 -6.45 -10.58 -10.89
CA ALA A 319 -7.00 -11.85 -10.40
C ALA A 319 -8.00 -12.50 -11.39
N ARG A 320 -8.80 -11.69 -12.11
CA ARG A 320 -9.67 -12.20 -13.18
C ARG A 320 -8.89 -12.69 -14.40
N LEU A 321 -7.79 -12.05 -14.76
CA LEU A 321 -6.93 -12.44 -15.89
C LEU A 321 -6.08 -13.69 -15.60
N LEU A 322 -5.91 -14.04 -14.33
CA LEU A 322 -5.16 -15.22 -13.88
C LEU A 322 -6.01 -16.50 -13.78
N ARG A 323 -7.32 -16.38 -13.87
CA ARG A 323 -8.28 -17.51 -13.95
C ARG A 323 -8.33 -18.06 -15.36
#